data_184c267eb50fdf5021f12eeb18bb2a9e
#
_entry.id   184c267eb50fdf5021f12eeb18bb2a9e
#
_cell.length_a   1.000
_cell.length_b   1.000
_cell.length_c   1.000
_cell.angle_alpha   90.00
_cell.angle_beta   90.00
_cell.angle_gamma   90.00
#
_symmetry.space_group_name_H-M   'P 1'
#
loop_
_entity.id
_entity.type
_entity.pdbx_description
1 polymer ?
#
loop_
_entity_poly.entity_id
_entity_poly.type
_entity_poly.pdbx_seq_one_letter_code
_entity_poly.pdbx_strand_id
1 'polypeptide(L)'
;MEENKEVRSQKSEVDSNGQVHLPASRKVYVESEGIRVPFREISLSPSREMDGTMVENSPVRVYDTSGPWTDPEQKHDIREGLSALRREWIVGRGDVEEYEGREVQPQDNGYLTKGAEEIARVKDNGALEEFPGLRRAPLRAKTGACVTQMHYARKGIVTPEMEFVALRENLGRQAARENLELSERSDRSSLNHQHK
;
A
#
# COMPACT_ATOMS: atom_id res chain seq x y z
N MET A 1 36.12 23.12 -18.94
CA MET A 1 35.52 21.80 -19.31
C MET A 1 34.79 21.33 -18.06
N GLU A 2 33.51 21.67 -17.99
CA GLU A 2 32.64 21.18 -16.91
C GLU A 2 32.10 19.82 -17.32
N GLU A 3 32.47 18.80 -16.58
CA GLU A 3 31.89 17.46 -16.71
C GLU A 3 30.42 17.51 -16.28
N ASN A 4 29.55 17.45 -17.27
CA ASN A 4 28.13 17.24 -17.08
C ASN A 4 27.93 15.82 -16.47
N LYS A 5 27.85 15.72 -15.13
CA LYS A 5 27.43 14.49 -14.48
C LYS A 5 25.96 14.26 -14.80
N GLU A 6 25.72 13.44 -15.82
CA GLU A 6 24.42 12.88 -16.11
C GLU A 6 23.85 12.27 -14.83
N VAL A 7 22.74 12.82 -14.38
CA VAL A 7 21.89 12.19 -13.35
C VAL A 7 21.35 10.90 -13.99
N ARG A 8 22.07 9.81 -13.80
CA ARG A 8 21.60 8.48 -14.19
C ARG A 8 20.31 8.22 -13.44
N SER A 9 19.21 8.23 -14.16
CA SER A 9 17.94 7.67 -13.73
C SER A 9 18.20 6.23 -13.25
N GLN A 10 18.18 6.01 -11.94
CA GLN A 10 18.33 4.67 -11.37
C GLN A 10 17.10 3.87 -11.79
N LYS A 11 17.30 2.90 -12.70
CA LYS A 11 16.22 2.02 -13.15
C LYS A 11 15.82 1.10 -12.01
N SER A 12 14.52 0.88 -11.86
CA SER A 12 14.00 -0.17 -11.01
C SER A 12 14.53 -1.53 -11.49
N GLU A 13 15.11 -2.31 -10.60
CA GLU A 13 15.57 -3.67 -10.89
C GLU A 13 14.54 -4.65 -10.33
N VAL A 14 14.26 -5.69 -11.10
CA VAL A 14 13.40 -6.81 -10.67
C VAL A 14 14.35 -7.97 -10.36
N ASP A 15 14.29 -8.48 -9.14
CA ASP A 15 15.10 -9.63 -8.73
C ASP A 15 14.58 -10.95 -9.29
N SER A 16 15.30 -12.04 -9.05
CA SER A 16 14.96 -13.39 -9.49
C SER A 16 13.62 -13.91 -8.92
N ASN A 17 13.08 -13.26 -7.89
CA ASN A 17 11.83 -13.59 -7.24
C ASN A 17 10.67 -12.71 -7.72
N GLY A 18 10.89 -11.85 -8.73
CA GLY A 18 9.89 -10.93 -9.25
C GLY A 18 9.65 -9.69 -8.37
N GLN A 19 10.50 -9.45 -7.37
CA GLN A 19 10.39 -8.25 -6.54
C GLN A 19 11.01 -7.04 -7.22
N VAL A 20 10.33 -5.91 -7.12
CA VAL A 20 10.81 -4.63 -7.66
C VAL A 20 11.67 -3.93 -6.62
N HIS A 21 12.96 -3.78 -6.93
CA HIS A 21 13.88 -3.00 -6.12
C HIS A 21 13.92 -1.54 -6.60
N LEU A 22 13.65 -0.61 -5.69
CA LEU A 22 13.68 0.83 -5.94
C LEU A 22 14.86 1.43 -5.14
N PRO A 23 15.99 1.73 -5.77
CA PRO A 23 17.25 2.05 -5.07
C PRO A 23 17.18 3.30 -4.19
N ALA A 24 16.32 4.28 -4.53
CA ALA A 24 16.15 5.50 -3.76
C ALA A 24 15.02 5.42 -2.72
N SER A 25 14.38 4.27 -2.55
CA SER A 25 13.28 4.13 -1.60
C SER A 25 13.16 2.71 -1.08
N ARG A 26 12.67 2.59 0.15
CA ARG A 26 12.40 1.30 0.80
C ARG A 26 11.02 1.27 1.41
N LYS A 27 10.43 0.08 1.50
CA LYS A 27 9.22 -0.15 2.26
C LYS A 27 9.56 -0.21 3.74
N VAL A 28 8.81 0.50 4.56
CA VAL A 28 8.90 0.48 6.02
C VAL A 28 7.51 0.32 6.60
N TYR A 29 7.40 -0.26 7.77
CA TYR A 29 6.13 -0.41 8.47
C TYR A 29 6.14 0.41 9.75
N VAL A 30 5.00 1.04 10.04
CA VAL A 30 4.72 1.60 11.34
C VAL A 30 3.71 0.70 12.03
N GLU A 31 4.03 0.27 13.23
CA GLU A 31 3.23 -0.68 13.99
C GLU A 31 2.71 -0.04 15.26
N SER A 32 1.45 -0.27 15.56
CA SER A 32 0.81 0.09 16.82
C SER A 32 -0.28 -0.91 17.12
N GLU A 33 -0.29 -1.45 18.33
CA GLU A 33 -1.32 -2.38 18.83
C GLU A 33 -1.62 -3.57 17.88
N GLY A 34 -0.59 -4.08 17.20
CA GLY A 34 -0.71 -5.18 16.25
C GLY A 34 -1.18 -4.79 14.84
N ILE A 35 -1.34 -3.49 14.59
CA ILE A 35 -1.69 -2.97 13.26
C ILE A 35 -0.42 -2.48 12.57
N ARG A 36 -0.16 -3.00 11.37
CA ARG A 36 0.98 -2.62 10.51
C ARG A 36 0.51 -1.75 9.37
N VAL A 37 1.03 -0.53 9.29
CA VAL A 37 0.74 0.40 8.19
C VAL A 37 1.97 0.56 7.31
N PRO A 38 1.90 0.24 6.00
CA PRO A 38 3.04 0.35 5.10
C PRO A 38 3.29 1.80 4.68
N PHE A 39 4.55 2.19 4.72
CA PHE A 39 5.04 3.45 4.18
C PHE A 39 6.20 3.21 3.22
N ARG A 40 6.38 4.12 2.29
CA ARG A 40 7.55 4.22 1.43
C ARG A 40 8.43 5.34 1.96
N GLU A 41 9.61 4.99 2.45
CA GLU A 41 10.64 5.94 2.84
C GLU A 41 11.51 6.23 1.62
N ILE A 42 11.53 7.49 1.21
CA ILE A 42 12.21 7.97 -0.01
C ILE A 42 13.41 8.80 0.44
N SER A 43 14.60 8.37 0.05
CA SER A 43 15.83 9.13 0.27
C SER A 43 15.87 10.33 -0.66
N LEU A 44 16.19 11.49 -0.13
CA LEU A 44 16.36 12.71 -0.90
C LEU A 44 17.84 12.98 -1.16
N SER A 45 18.13 13.61 -2.30
CA SER A 45 19.49 14.09 -2.59
C SER A 45 19.86 15.26 -1.67
N PRO A 46 21.13 15.39 -1.27
CA PRO A 46 21.59 16.56 -0.52
C PRO A 46 21.29 17.87 -1.24
N SER A 47 20.94 18.89 -0.50
CA SER A 47 20.75 20.25 -1.02
C SER A 47 22.02 21.07 -0.87
N ARG A 48 22.30 21.93 -1.85
CA ARG A 48 23.41 22.87 -1.78
C ARG A 48 22.91 24.22 -1.24
N GLU A 49 23.49 24.66 -0.13
CA GLU A 49 23.21 25.99 0.45
C GLU A 49 23.90 27.11 -0.33
N MET A 50 23.55 28.37 0.01
CA MET A 50 24.10 29.56 -0.66
C MET A 50 25.60 29.73 -0.43
N ASP A 51 26.14 29.22 0.66
CA ASP A 51 27.57 29.21 0.98
C ASP A 51 28.36 28.09 0.29
N GLY A 52 27.66 27.23 -0.46
CA GLY A 52 28.21 26.08 -1.18
C GLY A 52 28.25 24.78 -0.39
N THR A 53 27.84 24.78 0.87
CA THR A 53 27.78 23.61 1.75
C THR A 53 26.71 22.64 1.26
N MET A 54 27.00 21.33 1.29
CA MET A 54 26.02 20.29 1.01
C MET A 54 25.36 19.84 2.32
N VAL A 55 24.05 19.93 2.37
CA VAL A 55 23.24 19.53 3.54
C VAL A 55 22.40 18.31 3.19
N GLU A 56 22.51 17.27 4.00
CA GLU A 56 21.70 16.05 3.87
C GLU A 56 20.24 16.34 4.18
N ASN A 57 19.34 15.87 3.32
CA ASN A 57 17.92 15.98 3.50
C ASN A 57 17.36 14.75 4.22
N SER A 58 16.50 14.98 5.20
CA SER A 58 15.77 13.88 5.85
C SER A 58 14.88 13.14 4.83
N PRO A 59 14.79 11.80 4.92
CA PRO A 59 13.94 11.04 4.02
C PRO A 59 12.46 11.40 4.21
N VAL A 60 11.70 11.35 3.11
CA VAL A 60 10.25 11.59 3.13
C VAL A 60 9.53 10.26 3.21
N ARG A 61 8.54 10.17 4.09
CA ARG A 61 7.66 9.02 4.22
C ARG A 61 6.29 9.31 3.63
N VAL A 62 5.86 8.45 2.70
CA VAL A 62 4.53 8.50 2.09
C VAL A 62 3.82 7.16 2.30
N TYR A 63 2.49 7.15 2.33
CA TYR A 63 1.75 5.89 2.41
C TYR A 63 2.05 5.02 1.20
N ASP A 64 2.42 3.76 1.44
CA ASP A 64 2.80 2.82 0.38
C ASP A 64 1.58 2.05 -0.14
N THR A 65 1.23 2.29 -1.40
CA THR A 65 0.14 1.61 -2.11
C THR A 65 0.63 0.49 -3.05
N SER A 66 1.93 0.19 -3.05
CA SER A 66 2.51 -0.83 -3.94
C SER A 66 2.10 -2.26 -3.59
N GLY A 67 1.42 -2.45 -2.45
CA GLY A 67 1.01 -3.76 -1.98
C GLY A 67 2.21 -4.64 -1.61
N PRO A 68 2.06 -5.97 -1.67
CA PRO A 68 3.09 -6.88 -1.22
C PRO A 68 4.30 -7.00 -2.16
N TRP A 69 4.17 -6.59 -3.43
CA TRP A 69 5.20 -6.76 -4.48
C TRP A 69 6.53 -6.08 -4.20
N THR A 70 6.55 -5.09 -3.33
CA THR A 70 7.76 -4.36 -2.93
C THR A 70 8.17 -4.68 -1.49
N ASP A 71 7.62 -5.73 -0.90
CA ASP A 71 7.92 -6.18 0.44
C ASP A 71 8.94 -7.33 0.40
N PRO A 72 10.18 -7.12 0.82
CA PRO A 72 11.22 -8.16 0.76
C PRO A 72 10.94 -9.33 1.71
N GLU A 73 10.08 -9.17 2.70
CA GLU A 73 9.73 -10.22 3.67
C GLU A 73 8.59 -11.13 3.18
N GLN A 74 7.86 -10.72 2.13
CA GLN A 74 6.73 -11.47 1.63
C GLN A 74 7.08 -12.24 0.35
N LYS A 75 6.78 -13.53 0.35
CA LYS A 75 6.81 -14.36 -0.87
C LYS A 75 5.42 -14.36 -1.49
N HIS A 76 5.38 -14.17 -2.79
CA HIS A 76 4.14 -14.13 -3.55
C HIS A 76 4.10 -15.30 -4.52
N ASP A 77 3.02 -16.06 -4.45
CA ASP A 77 2.67 -17.06 -5.45
C ASP A 77 1.40 -16.57 -6.17
N ILE A 78 1.48 -16.41 -7.48
CA ILE A 78 0.34 -16.01 -8.31
C ILE A 78 -0.81 -17.01 -8.24
N ARG A 79 -0.50 -18.27 -7.92
CA ARG A 79 -1.50 -19.34 -7.79
C ARG A 79 -2.29 -19.25 -6.49
N GLU A 80 -1.71 -18.68 -5.46
CA GLU A 80 -2.37 -18.47 -4.16
C GLU A 80 -3.06 -17.10 -4.09
N GLY A 81 -2.64 -16.16 -4.93
CA GLY A 81 -3.14 -14.79 -4.97
C GLY A 81 -2.69 -13.95 -3.77
N LEU A 82 -3.26 -12.77 -3.65
CA LEU A 82 -2.94 -11.85 -2.56
C LEU A 82 -3.62 -12.28 -1.25
N SER A 83 -2.91 -12.12 -0.13
CA SER A 83 -3.46 -12.36 1.20
C SER A 83 -4.66 -11.45 1.49
N ALA A 84 -5.65 -11.96 2.21
CA ALA A 84 -6.83 -11.20 2.62
C ALA A 84 -6.52 -10.41 3.91
N LEU A 85 -5.80 -9.31 3.80
CA LEU A 85 -5.22 -8.55 4.92
C LEU A 85 -6.18 -8.21 6.06
N ARG A 86 -7.45 -7.94 5.75
CA ARG A 86 -8.46 -7.56 6.76
C ARG A 86 -9.36 -8.70 7.22
N ARG A 87 -9.17 -9.90 6.69
CA ARG A 87 -10.07 -11.02 6.99
C ARG A 87 -10.09 -11.37 8.47
N GLU A 88 -8.93 -11.40 9.12
CA GLU A 88 -8.81 -11.68 10.55
C GLU A 88 -9.53 -10.63 11.40
N TRP A 89 -9.39 -9.36 11.08
CA TRP A 89 -10.10 -8.28 11.76
C TRP A 89 -11.62 -8.39 11.61
N ILE A 90 -12.09 -8.74 10.40
CA ILE A 90 -13.50 -8.89 10.10
C ILE A 90 -14.08 -10.10 10.83
N VAL A 91 -13.42 -11.25 10.74
CA VAL A 91 -13.89 -12.50 11.37
C VAL A 91 -13.81 -12.41 12.90
N GLY A 92 -12.75 -11.79 13.43
CA GLY A 92 -12.54 -11.62 14.87
C GLY A 92 -13.64 -10.84 15.58
N ARG A 93 -14.40 -9.99 14.86
CA ARG A 93 -15.58 -9.30 15.43
C ARG A 93 -16.77 -10.22 15.69
N GLY A 94 -16.83 -11.38 15.01
CA GLY A 94 -17.86 -12.39 15.27
C GLY A 94 -19.25 -12.05 14.69
N ASP A 95 -19.42 -10.99 13.95
CA ASP A 95 -20.68 -10.46 13.41
C ASP A 95 -20.91 -10.79 11.92
N VAL A 96 -19.99 -11.56 11.33
CA VAL A 96 -20.06 -12.03 9.94
C VAL A 96 -20.17 -13.54 9.85
N GLU A 97 -20.65 -14.03 8.73
CA GLU A 97 -20.69 -15.43 8.34
C GLU A 97 -20.21 -15.60 6.90
N GLU A 98 -19.63 -16.74 6.60
CA GLU A 98 -19.31 -17.14 5.21
C GLU A 98 -20.58 -17.61 4.50
N TYR A 99 -20.65 -17.34 3.19
CA TYR A 99 -21.70 -17.86 2.34
C TYR A 99 -21.13 -18.19 0.94
N GLU A 100 -21.86 -19.01 0.19
CA GLU A 100 -21.40 -19.48 -1.14
C GLU A 100 -21.24 -18.34 -2.18
N GLY A 101 -21.86 -17.20 -1.91
CA GLY A 101 -21.86 -16.10 -2.88
C GLY A 101 -22.90 -16.31 -3.99
N ARG A 102 -22.74 -15.57 -5.08
CA ARG A 102 -23.51 -15.79 -6.30
C ARG A 102 -22.81 -16.81 -7.21
N GLU A 103 -23.57 -17.45 -8.08
CA GLU A 103 -23.02 -18.29 -9.13
C GLU A 103 -22.07 -17.49 -10.03
N VAL A 104 -20.90 -18.07 -10.34
CA VAL A 104 -19.93 -17.49 -11.27
C VAL A 104 -20.52 -17.45 -12.67
N GLN A 105 -20.51 -16.28 -13.29
CA GLN A 105 -21.00 -16.10 -14.65
C GLN A 105 -19.82 -16.08 -15.64
N PRO A 106 -20.04 -16.42 -16.91
CA PRO A 106 -18.97 -16.38 -17.92
C PRO A 106 -18.25 -15.05 -18.00
N GLN A 107 -18.94 -13.93 -17.76
CA GLN A 107 -18.39 -12.58 -17.76
C GLN A 107 -17.34 -12.36 -16.67
N ASP A 108 -17.43 -13.10 -15.56
CA ASP A 108 -16.44 -13.02 -14.48
C ASP A 108 -15.09 -13.64 -14.91
N ASN A 109 -15.15 -14.55 -15.88
CA ASN A 109 -13.99 -15.20 -16.50
C ASN A 109 -13.57 -14.53 -17.82
N GLY A 110 -14.13 -13.38 -18.16
CA GLY A 110 -13.82 -12.63 -19.38
C GLY A 110 -14.53 -13.12 -20.65
N TYR A 111 -15.51 -14.01 -20.53
CA TYR A 111 -16.29 -14.50 -21.67
C TYR A 111 -17.65 -13.78 -21.78
N LEU A 112 -18.11 -13.55 -23.01
CA LEU A 112 -19.40 -12.90 -23.24
C LEU A 112 -20.58 -13.82 -22.95
N THR A 113 -20.44 -15.12 -23.21
CA THR A 113 -21.49 -16.14 -23.07
C THR A 113 -20.93 -17.47 -22.58
N LYS A 114 -21.80 -18.34 -22.04
CA LYS A 114 -21.45 -19.71 -21.68
C LYS A 114 -20.88 -20.51 -22.85
N GLY A 115 -21.47 -20.37 -24.05
CA GLY A 115 -20.96 -21.06 -25.23
C GLY A 115 -19.56 -20.58 -25.65
N ALA A 116 -19.24 -19.32 -25.50
CA ALA A 116 -17.88 -18.82 -25.75
C ALA A 116 -16.87 -19.39 -24.75
N GLU A 117 -17.23 -19.51 -23.48
CA GLU A 117 -16.42 -20.15 -22.44
C GLU A 117 -16.18 -21.64 -22.75
N GLU A 118 -17.23 -22.40 -23.11
CA GLU A 118 -17.12 -23.81 -23.48
C GLU A 118 -16.21 -24.03 -24.71
N ILE A 119 -16.36 -23.20 -25.75
CA ILE A 119 -15.51 -23.26 -26.94
C ILE A 119 -14.05 -22.96 -26.58
N ALA A 120 -13.79 -21.97 -25.72
CA ALA A 120 -12.45 -21.64 -25.29
C ALA A 120 -11.82 -22.82 -24.53
N ARG A 121 -12.53 -23.42 -23.58
CA ARG A 121 -12.08 -24.59 -22.81
C ARG A 121 -11.77 -25.81 -23.72
N VAL A 122 -12.59 -26.06 -24.72
CA VAL A 122 -12.36 -27.15 -25.69
C VAL A 122 -11.12 -26.87 -26.56
N LYS A 123 -10.94 -25.64 -27.04
CA LYS A 123 -9.79 -25.26 -27.88
C LYS A 123 -8.47 -25.28 -27.12
N ASP A 124 -8.53 -25.05 -25.83
CA ASP A 124 -7.37 -24.92 -24.98
C ASP A 124 -6.77 -26.27 -24.55
N ASN A 125 -7.44 -27.38 -24.82
CA ASN A 125 -7.00 -28.75 -24.50
C ASN A 125 -6.53 -28.96 -23.04
N GLY A 126 -7.10 -28.20 -22.09
CA GLY A 126 -6.72 -28.27 -20.68
C GLY A 126 -5.45 -27.50 -20.33
N ALA A 127 -4.97 -26.61 -21.21
CA ALA A 127 -3.84 -25.72 -20.92
C ALA A 127 -4.23 -24.56 -20.00
N LEU A 128 -5.54 -24.25 -19.86
CA LEU A 128 -6.03 -23.27 -18.89
C LEU A 128 -5.81 -23.77 -17.46
N GLU A 129 -4.83 -23.20 -16.79
CA GLU A 129 -4.62 -23.47 -15.36
C GLU A 129 -5.79 -22.92 -14.53
N GLU A 130 -6.35 -23.74 -13.66
CA GLU A 130 -7.30 -23.30 -12.64
C GLU A 130 -6.55 -22.94 -11.35
N PHE A 131 -6.88 -21.81 -10.75
CA PHE A 131 -6.30 -21.33 -9.49
C PHE A 131 -7.36 -21.36 -8.37
N PRO A 132 -7.68 -22.54 -7.81
CA PRO A 132 -8.72 -22.67 -6.79
C PRO A 132 -8.39 -21.88 -5.51
N GLY A 133 -7.11 -21.67 -5.19
CA GLY A 133 -6.67 -20.87 -4.05
C GLY A 133 -7.06 -19.39 -4.12
N LEU A 134 -7.39 -18.87 -5.32
CA LEU A 134 -7.88 -17.51 -5.48
C LEU A 134 -9.36 -17.36 -5.12
N ARG A 135 -10.13 -18.45 -5.08
CA ARG A 135 -11.55 -18.42 -4.72
C ARG A 135 -11.70 -18.48 -3.21
N ARG A 136 -12.16 -17.38 -2.63
CA ARG A 136 -12.46 -17.30 -1.21
C ARG A 136 -13.95 -17.11 -1.00
N ALA A 137 -14.52 -17.83 -0.02
CA ALA A 137 -15.91 -17.62 0.37
C ALA A 137 -16.10 -16.15 0.82
N PRO A 138 -17.07 -15.43 0.24
CA PRO A 138 -17.37 -14.07 0.66
C PRO A 138 -17.99 -14.05 2.06
N LEU A 139 -17.84 -12.93 2.73
CA LEU A 139 -18.40 -12.68 4.06
C LEU A 139 -19.63 -11.76 3.94
N ARG A 140 -20.65 -12.05 4.72
CA ARG A 140 -21.81 -11.17 4.91
C ARG A 140 -22.11 -10.98 6.38
N ALA A 141 -22.82 -9.91 6.72
CA ALA A 141 -23.33 -9.73 8.08
C ALA A 141 -24.28 -10.87 8.47
N LYS A 142 -24.17 -11.35 9.70
CA LYS A 142 -25.15 -12.27 10.29
C LYS A 142 -26.53 -11.61 10.34
N THR A 143 -27.58 -12.42 10.35
CA THR A 143 -28.96 -11.92 10.44
C THR A 143 -29.11 -10.97 11.64
N GLY A 144 -29.59 -9.76 11.39
CA GLY A 144 -29.76 -8.71 12.42
C GLY A 144 -28.48 -7.95 12.80
N ALA A 145 -27.30 -8.33 12.26
CA ALA A 145 -26.06 -7.61 12.48
C ALA A 145 -25.88 -6.49 11.44
N CYS A 146 -25.13 -5.45 11.82
CA CYS A 146 -24.71 -4.37 10.94
C CYS A 146 -23.19 -4.20 11.05
N VAL A 147 -22.48 -4.29 9.93
CA VAL A 147 -21.01 -4.33 9.85
C VAL A 147 -20.40 -3.06 9.22
N THR A 148 -21.14 -1.96 9.21
CA THR A 148 -20.61 -0.69 8.71
C THR A 148 -19.74 0.01 9.75
N GLN A 149 -18.67 0.69 9.32
CA GLN A 149 -17.81 1.45 10.23
C GLN A 149 -18.60 2.53 11.00
N MET A 150 -19.60 3.14 10.37
CA MET A 150 -20.52 4.08 11.03
C MET A 150 -21.29 3.45 12.19
N HIS A 151 -21.72 2.20 12.05
CA HIS A 151 -22.42 1.47 13.12
C HIS A 151 -21.52 1.27 14.34
N TYR A 152 -20.27 0.83 14.13
CA TYR A 152 -19.32 0.67 15.21
C TYR A 152 -18.98 2.01 15.87
N ALA A 153 -18.73 3.05 15.08
CA ALA A 153 -18.46 4.38 15.61
C ALA A 153 -19.62 4.93 16.49
N ARG A 154 -20.86 4.74 16.06
CA ARG A 154 -22.03 5.13 16.87
C ARG A 154 -22.16 4.36 18.19
N LYS A 155 -21.62 3.16 18.24
CA LYS A 155 -21.53 2.35 19.47
C LYS A 155 -20.29 2.66 20.31
N GLY A 156 -19.44 3.59 19.90
CA GLY A 156 -18.18 3.87 20.59
C GLY A 156 -17.11 2.78 20.40
N ILE A 157 -17.26 1.91 19.41
CA ILE A 157 -16.31 0.83 19.11
C ILE A 157 -15.34 1.33 18.07
N VAL A 158 -14.05 1.36 18.41
CA VAL A 158 -12.96 1.60 17.48
C VAL A 158 -12.56 0.26 16.87
N THR A 159 -12.61 0.19 15.55
CA THR A 159 -12.24 -1.03 14.81
C THR A 159 -10.77 -0.96 14.36
N PRO A 160 -10.10 -2.11 14.10
CA PRO A 160 -8.74 -2.11 13.55
C PRO A 160 -8.60 -1.31 12.25
N GLU A 161 -9.65 -1.27 11.42
CA GLU A 161 -9.67 -0.45 10.21
C GLU A 161 -9.65 1.05 10.52
N MET A 162 -10.34 1.50 11.58
CA MET A 162 -10.30 2.91 12.02
C MET A 162 -8.92 3.27 12.56
N GLU A 163 -8.31 2.40 13.34
CA GLU A 163 -6.95 2.58 13.87
C GLU A 163 -5.92 2.62 12.73
N PHE A 164 -6.03 1.72 11.75
CA PHE A 164 -5.19 1.74 10.57
C PHE A 164 -5.24 3.10 9.84
N VAL A 165 -6.44 3.62 9.63
CA VAL A 165 -6.64 4.93 8.99
C VAL A 165 -6.07 6.05 9.87
N ALA A 166 -6.30 6.00 11.19
CA ALA A 166 -5.79 7.01 12.12
C ALA A 166 -4.25 7.05 12.13
N LEU A 167 -3.58 5.90 12.18
CA LEU A 167 -2.13 5.81 12.11
C LEU A 167 -1.59 6.40 10.80
N ARG A 168 -2.20 6.04 9.67
CA ARG A 168 -1.83 6.56 8.36
C ARG A 168 -1.92 8.09 8.28
N GLU A 169 -3.06 8.64 8.71
CA GLU A 169 -3.33 10.08 8.62
C GLU A 169 -2.52 10.89 9.63
N ASN A 170 -2.30 10.37 10.84
CA ASN A 170 -1.54 11.07 11.87
C ASN A 170 -0.06 11.22 11.48
N LEU A 171 0.55 10.21 10.88
CA LEU A 171 1.92 10.31 10.39
C LEU A 171 2.05 11.32 9.25
N GLY A 172 1.08 11.37 8.34
CA GLY A 172 1.04 12.39 7.29
C GLY A 172 0.94 13.82 7.86
N ARG A 173 0.11 14.01 8.88
CA ARG A 173 -0.02 15.32 9.57
C ARG A 173 1.23 15.71 10.34
N GLN A 174 1.88 14.74 10.98
CA GLN A 174 3.13 15.00 11.70
C GLN A 174 4.22 15.44 10.72
N ALA A 175 4.43 14.73 9.63
CA ALA A 175 5.39 15.10 8.60
C ALA A 175 5.11 16.49 7.99
N ALA A 176 3.83 16.81 7.76
CA ALA A 176 3.44 18.13 7.25
C ALA A 176 3.75 19.26 8.26
N ARG A 177 3.54 19.04 9.56
CA ARG A 177 3.89 20.01 10.61
C ARG A 177 5.38 20.22 10.73
N GLU A 178 6.17 19.15 10.75
CA GLU A 178 7.63 19.21 10.80
C GLU A 178 8.20 19.99 9.60
N ASN A 179 7.68 19.75 8.40
CA ASN A 179 8.07 20.49 7.20
C ASN A 179 7.72 21.98 7.27
N LEU A 180 6.55 22.32 7.81
CA LEU A 180 6.15 23.72 8.00
C LEU A 180 7.05 24.44 8.99
N GLU A 181 7.37 23.83 10.13
CA GLU A 181 8.28 24.38 11.13
C GLU A 181 9.70 24.59 10.58
N LEU A 182 10.18 23.65 9.74
CA LEU A 182 11.48 23.79 9.07
C LEU A 182 11.49 24.96 8.09
N SER A 183 10.42 25.12 7.29
CA SER A 183 10.26 26.25 6.37
C SER A 183 10.25 27.59 7.11
N GLU A 184 9.48 27.72 8.20
CA GLU A 184 9.44 28.92 9.01
C GLU A 184 10.81 29.29 9.67
N ARG A 185 11.58 28.27 10.08
CA ARG A 185 12.94 28.48 10.61
C ARG A 185 13.88 28.96 9.53
N SER A 186 13.80 28.43 8.33
CA SER A 186 14.59 28.88 7.17
C SER A 186 14.31 30.35 6.84
N ASP A 187 13.03 30.74 6.77
CA ASP A 187 12.63 32.12 6.48
C ASP A 187 13.08 33.10 7.53
N ARG A 188 13.00 32.75 8.82
CA ARG A 188 13.51 33.58 9.92
C ARG A 188 15.04 33.73 9.88
N SER A 189 15.76 32.67 9.50
CA SER A 189 17.23 32.75 9.35
C SER A 189 17.63 33.70 8.21
N SER A 190 16.92 33.65 7.09
CA SER A 190 17.14 34.51 5.93
C SER A 190 16.91 36.00 6.25
N LEU A 191 15.86 36.31 7.03
CA LEU A 191 15.55 37.67 7.44
C LEU A 191 16.59 38.27 8.38
N ASN A 192 17.19 37.46 9.27
CA ASN A 192 18.22 37.92 10.20
C ASN A 192 19.58 38.26 9.52
N HIS A 193 19.81 37.75 8.32
CA HIS A 193 21.02 38.04 7.54
C HIS A 193 20.93 39.32 6.69
N GLN A 194 19.73 39.88 6.48
CA GLN A 194 19.54 41.11 5.70
C GLN A 194 19.74 42.41 6.51
N HIS A 195 19.95 42.31 7.81
CA HIS A 195 20.11 43.49 8.72
C HIS A 195 21.48 43.57 9.39
N LYS A 196 22.55 43.05 8.79
CA LYS A 196 23.91 43.26 9.22
C LYS A 196 24.74 44.00 8.19
#